data_e423ac047693b38b4db8b262e120da21
#
_entry.id   e423ac047693b38b4db8b262e120da21
#
_cell.length_a   1.000
_cell.length_b   1.000
_cell.length_c   1.000
_cell.angle_alpha   90.00
_cell.angle_beta   90.00
_cell.angle_gamma   90.00
#
_symmetry.space_group_name_H-M   'P 1'
#
loop_
_entity.id
_entity.type
_entity.pdbx_description
1 polymer ?
#
loop_
_entity_poly.entity_id
_entity_poly.type
_entity_poly.pdbx_seq_one_letter_code
_entity_poly.pdbx_strand_id
1 'polypeptide(L)'
;KASGAGLMLVSFQFSELAQAAQTSGLAPAKSVAKDALDTWLTIDRQNQVTIYVGKVDLGTGTQTALSQIAAEELSVPFHHIRMVMGDTATTPDQWLTGAALTIQQGGSELRIATASARAALIERAAQKWQVPVTQLKVIDGVVIDSANPQQKISYGELIGKGFELKVDPKAKLKSHTDYAVVGQSIPRVDIPAKVTAEHPYVHDFKLPGMLHARVIRSTQIGATIASVDDRGARKVKGYVQTVRQGDFLAVVC
;
A
#
# COMPACT_ATOMS: atom_id res chain seq x y z
N LYS A 1 -1.14 30.70 24.00
CA LYS A 1 -2.56 30.34 23.77
C LYS A 1 -3.00 30.61 22.30
N ALA A 2 -2.07 30.57 21.34
CA ALA A 2 -2.37 30.76 19.92
C ALA A 2 -2.08 29.50 19.05
N SER A 3 -1.87 28.35 19.66
CA SER A 3 -1.56 27.10 18.96
C SER A 3 -2.77 26.29 18.51
N GLY A 4 -4.00 26.77 18.73
CA GLY A 4 -5.21 26.03 18.43
C GLY A 4 -5.76 26.19 17.00
N ALA A 5 -5.51 27.34 16.35
CA ALA A 5 -6.14 27.63 15.07
C ALA A 5 -5.54 26.88 13.87
N GLY A 6 -4.23 26.67 13.88
CA GLY A 6 -3.55 25.90 12.81
C GLY A 6 -3.84 24.40 12.86
N LEU A 7 -3.94 23.84 14.07
CA LEU A 7 -4.35 22.44 14.26
C LEU A 7 -5.82 22.19 13.94
N MET A 8 -6.70 23.17 14.23
CA MET A 8 -8.12 23.06 13.87
C MET A 8 -8.37 23.09 12.37
N LEU A 9 -7.63 23.89 11.60
CA LEU A 9 -7.76 23.92 10.14
C LEU A 9 -7.33 22.60 9.49
N VAL A 10 -6.25 21.98 9.97
CA VAL A 10 -5.78 20.67 9.48
C VAL A 10 -6.75 19.56 9.90
N SER A 11 -7.25 19.57 11.13
CA SER A 11 -8.21 18.56 11.59
C SER A 11 -9.60 18.72 10.93
N PHE A 12 -10.05 19.93 10.57
CA PHE A 12 -11.32 20.14 9.89
C PHE A 12 -11.27 19.63 8.44
N GLN A 13 -10.19 19.83 7.73
CA GLN A 13 -10.03 19.31 6.36
C GLN A 13 -9.90 17.77 6.34
N PHE A 14 -9.24 17.18 7.32
CA PHE A 14 -9.18 15.72 7.45
C PHE A 14 -10.54 15.11 7.80
N SER A 15 -11.35 15.75 8.63
CA SER A 15 -12.69 15.25 8.96
C SER A 15 -13.67 15.34 7.79
N GLU A 16 -13.59 16.39 6.96
CA GLU A 16 -14.42 16.50 5.75
C GLU A 16 -14.00 15.50 4.66
N LEU A 17 -12.70 15.26 4.48
CA LEU A 17 -12.20 14.23 3.58
C LEU A 17 -12.57 12.83 4.07
N ALA A 18 -12.51 12.56 5.37
CA ALA A 18 -12.95 11.30 5.96
C ALA A 18 -14.48 11.13 5.84
N GLN A 19 -15.28 12.18 6.01
CA GLN A 19 -16.72 12.16 5.78
C GLN A 19 -17.07 12.01 4.30
N ALA A 20 -16.37 12.68 3.40
CA ALA A 20 -16.55 12.51 1.96
C ALA A 20 -16.19 11.09 1.50
N ALA A 21 -15.19 10.46 2.10
CA ALA A 21 -14.86 9.06 1.87
C ALA A 21 -15.97 8.11 2.36
N GLN A 22 -16.60 8.42 3.48
CA GLN A 22 -17.73 7.64 4.02
C GLN A 22 -19.01 7.78 3.18
N THR A 23 -19.23 8.93 2.57
CA THR A 23 -20.41 9.18 1.70
C THR A 23 -20.23 8.70 0.26
N SER A 24 -19.00 8.40 -0.16
CA SER A 24 -18.70 7.97 -1.53
C SER A 24 -18.93 6.48 -1.81
N GLY A 25 -19.54 5.73 -0.89
CA GLY A 25 -19.81 4.30 -1.09
C GLY A 25 -18.54 3.44 -1.19
N LEU A 26 -17.41 3.95 -0.71
CA LEU A 26 -16.19 3.16 -0.58
C LEU A 26 -16.44 2.00 0.40
N ALA A 27 -15.92 0.84 0.05
CA ALA A 27 -15.99 -0.35 0.88
C ALA A 27 -15.62 -0.02 2.35
N PRO A 28 -16.24 -0.68 3.33
CA PRO A 28 -15.94 -0.45 4.74
C PRO A 28 -14.41 -0.54 4.96
N ALA A 29 -13.91 0.34 5.82
CA ALA A 29 -12.49 0.39 6.13
C ALA A 29 -11.99 -1.01 6.47
N LYS A 30 -11.01 -1.49 5.71
CA LYS A 30 -10.39 -2.79 5.94
C LYS A 30 -9.71 -2.79 7.31
N SER A 31 -9.77 -3.92 7.98
CA SER A 31 -8.98 -4.11 9.21
C SER A 31 -7.50 -3.92 8.93
N VAL A 32 -6.83 -3.13 9.76
CA VAL A 32 -5.37 -2.92 9.69
C VAL A 32 -4.62 -3.73 10.74
N ALA A 33 -5.29 -4.67 11.40
CA ALA A 33 -4.68 -5.56 12.39
C ALA A 33 -3.68 -6.51 11.73
N LYS A 34 -2.43 -6.51 12.18
CA LYS A 34 -1.36 -7.32 11.57
C LYS A 34 -1.59 -8.84 11.63
N ASP A 35 -2.38 -9.30 12.58
CA ASP A 35 -2.72 -10.71 12.73
C ASP A 35 -3.88 -11.16 11.82
N ALA A 36 -4.59 -10.23 11.21
CA ALA A 36 -5.63 -10.52 10.24
C ALA A 36 -5.02 -10.66 8.84
N LEU A 37 -5.33 -11.75 8.14
CA LEU A 37 -4.71 -12.03 6.84
C LEU A 37 -5.20 -11.09 5.75
N ASP A 38 -6.46 -10.64 5.82
CA ASP A 38 -7.07 -9.68 4.89
C ASP A 38 -6.43 -8.29 4.95
N THR A 39 -5.64 -8.00 6.00
CA THR A 39 -4.80 -6.79 6.10
C THR A 39 -3.63 -6.84 5.12
N TRP A 40 -3.14 -8.02 4.80
CA TRP A 40 -1.96 -8.23 3.95
C TRP A 40 -2.29 -8.48 2.50
N LEU A 41 -3.39 -9.17 2.23
CA LEU A 41 -3.75 -9.51 0.86
C LEU A 41 -5.25 -9.72 0.65
N THR A 42 -5.67 -9.52 -0.58
CA THR A 42 -6.97 -9.97 -1.10
C THR A 42 -6.76 -10.67 -2.44
N ILE A 43 -7.60 -11.64 -2.73
CA ILE A 43 -7.59 -12.36 -4.02
C ILE A 43 -8.99 -12.25 -4.61
N ASP A 44 -9.08 -11.87 -5.87
CA ASP A 44 -10.36 -11.80 -6.58
C ASP A 44 -10.68 -13.11 -7.33
N ARG A 45 -11.86 -13.13 -7.95
CA ARG A 45 -12.32 -14.32 -8.71
C ARG A 45 -11.48 -14.60 -9.96
N GLN A 46 -10.75 -13.62 -10.47
CA GLN A 46 -9.85 -13.72 -11.60
C GLN A 46 -8.43 -14.14 -11.18
N ASN A 47 -8.26 -14.50 -9.91
CA ASN A 47 -6.97 -14.90 -9.33
C ASN A 47 -5.95 -13.75 -9.27
N GLN A 48 -6.41 -12.49 -9.38
CA GLN A 48 -5.55 -11.33 -9.13
C GLN A 48 -5.38 -11.13 -7.63
N VAL A 49 -4.16 -10.93 -7.20
CA VAL A 49 -3.79 -10.77 -5.80
C VAL A 49 -3.41 -9.31 -5.55
N THR A 50 -4.14 -8.63 -4.67
CA THR A 50 -3.72 -7.33 -4.16
C THR A 50 -3.01 -7.52 -2.84
N ILE A 51 -1.76 -7.08 -2.79
CA ILE A 51 -0.89 -7.11 -1.60
C ILE A 51 -0.87 -5.72 -0.98
N TYR A 52 -0.96 -5.65 0.35
CA TYR A 52 -0.96 -4.42 1.12
C TYR A 52 0.27 -4.40 2.04
N VAL A 53 1.10 -3.37 1.91
CA VAL A 53 2.37 -3.24 2.65
C VAL A 53 2.48 -1.84 3.23
N GLY A 54 2.76 -1.73 4.52
CA GLY A 54 2.93 -0.44 5.22
C GLY A 54 4.25 0.28 4.91
N LYS A 55 5.13 -0.35 4.13
CA LYS A 55 6.36 0.28 3.62
C LYS A 55 6.08 1.05 2.33
N VAL A 56 6.93 2.03 2.03
CA VAL A 56 6.88 2.78 0.77
C VAL A 56 8.13 2.52 -0.06
N ASP A 57 8.03 2.67 -1.39
CA ASP A 57 9.19 2.62 -2.27
C ASP A 57 9.76 4.04 -2.43
N LEU A 58 10.96 4.25 -1.90
CA LEU A 58 11.69 5.52 -1.99
C LEU A 58 12.60 5.59 -3.22
N GLY A 59 12.27 4.87 -4.29
CA GLY A 59 13.04 4.82 -5.52
C GLY A 59 14.01 3.64 -5.61
N THR A 60 13.99 2.74 -4.62
CA THR A 60 14.91 1.60 -4.54
C THR A 60 14.39 0.32 -5.21
N GLY A 61 13.15 0.32 -5.76
CA GLY A 61 12.56 -0.82 -6.45
C GLY A 61 11.98 -1.87 -5.51
N THR A 62 11.75 -1.51 -4.25
CA THR A 62 11.20 -2.44 -3.25
C THR A 62 9.78 -2.89 -3.58
N GLN A 63 9.01 -2.11 -4.33
CA GLN A 63 7.71 -2.54 -4.84
C GLN A 63 7.83 -3.82 -5.67
N THR A 64 8.76 -3.86 -6.62
CA THR A 64 9.01 -5.05 -7.44
C THR A 64 9.52 -6.22 -6.61
N ALA A 65 10.47 -5.97 -5.71
CA ALA A 65 11.05 -7.02 -4.87
C ALA A 65 10.02 -7.64 -3.89
N LEU A 66 9.17 -6.82 -3.26
CA LEU A 66 8.10 -7.32 -2.40
C LEU A 66 7.03 -8.08 -3.20
N SER A 67 6.75 -7.65 -4.44
CA SER A 67 5.86 -8.38 -5.34
C SER A 67 6.43 -9.76 -5.71
N GLN A 68 7.76 -9.88 -5.90
CA GLN A 68 8.40 -11.18 -6.11
C GLN A 68 8.26 -12.09 -4.88
N ILE A 69 8.47 -11.56 -3.68
CA ILE A 69 8.31 -12.32 -2.43
C ILE A 69 6.87 -12.85 -2.29
N ALA A 70 5.88 -12.00 -2.55
CA ALA A 70 4.48 -12.39 -2.46
C ALA A 70 4.11 -13.44 -3.53
N ALA A 71 4.52 -13.23 -4.78
CA ALA A 71 4.29 -14.16 -5.88
C ALA A 71 4.91 -15.53 -5.62
N GLU A 72 6.15 -15.52 -5.09
CA GLU A 72 6.86 -16.74 -4.73
C GLU A 72 6.11 -17.55 -3.69
N GLU A 73 5.82 -16.95 -2.52
CA GLU A 73 5.18 -17.69 -1.43
C GLU A 73 3.76 -18.14 -1.76
N LEU A 74 3.01 -17.34 -2.52
CA LEU A 74 1.66 -17.72 -2.99
C LEU A 74 1.67 -18.71 -4.15
N SER A 75 2.80 -18.94 -4.80
CA SER A 75 2.89 -19.72 -6.05
C SER A 75 1.96 -19.19 -7.14
N VAL A 76 1.95 -17.86 -7.34
CA VAL A 76 1.20 -17.19 -8.39
C VAL A 76 2.16 -16.52 -9.38
N PRO A 77 1.76 -16.31 -10.63
CA PRO A 77 2.55 -15.54 -11.58
C PRO A 77 2.79 -14.11 -11.07
N PHE A 78 3.98 -13.55 -11.31
CA PHE A 78 4.33 -12.20 -10.86
C PHE A 78 3.32 -11.13 -11.32
N HIS A 79 2.84 -11.24 -12.56
CA HIS A 79 1.88 -10.27 -13.12
C HIS A 79 0.47 -10.35 -12.51
N HIS A 80 0.19 -11.36 -11.69
CA HIS A 80 -1.03 -11.41 -10.89
C HIS A 80 -0.95 -10.59 -9.60
N ILE A 81 0.23 -10.08 -9.25
CA ILE A 81 0.42 -9.27 -8.04
C ILE A 81 0.19 -7.78 -8.35
N ARG A 82 -0.74 -7.19 -7.65
CA ARG A 82 -0.91 -5.74 -7.51
C ARG A 82 -0.45 -5.32 -6.12
N MET A 83 0.38 -4.28 -6.03
CA MET A 83 0.91 -3.80 -4.75
C MET A 83 0.25 -2.47 -4.37
N VAL A 84 -0.23 -2.37 -3.13
CA VAL A 84 -0.63 -1.14 -2.45
C VAL A 84 0.36 -0.89 -1.32
N MET A 85 1.01 0.27 -1.32
CA MET A 85 2.09 0.60 -0.38
C MET A 85 1.81 1.89 0.38
N GLY A 86 2.06 1.87 1.69
CA GLY A 86 2.10 3.07 2.52
C GLY A 86 0.78 3.83 2.68
N ASP A 87 -0.34 3.20 2.40
CA ASP A 87 -1.67 3.77 2.63
C ASP A 87 -2.09 3.49 4.08
N THR A 88 -2.10 4.53 4.91
CA THR A 88 -2.42 4.40 6.34
C THR A 88 -3.85 3.95 6.64
N ALA A 89 -4.75 4.00 5.66
CA ALA A 89 -6.13 3.54 5.81
C ALA A 89 -6.29 2.04 5.50
N THR A 90 -5.40 1.45 4.69
CA THR A 90 -5.60 0.11 4.14
C THR A 90 -4.43 -0.84 4.33
N THR A 91 -3.22 -0.34 4.65
CA THR A 91 -2.03 -1.17 4.82
C THR A 91 -1.71 -1.44 6.29
N PRO A 92 -1.07 -2.57 6.62
CA PRO A 92 -0.66 -2.85 7.99
C PRO A 92 0.40 -1.84 8.45
N ASP A 93 0.40 -1.49 9.74
CA ASP A 93 1.48 -0.70 10.31
C ASP A 93 2.76 -1.54 10.42
N GLN A 94 3.69 -1.30 9.52
CA GLN A 94 5.02 -1.91 9.52
C GLN A 94 6.11 -0.94 9.99
N TRP A 95 5.71 0.08 10.78
CA TRP A 95 6.60 1.12 11.26
C TRP A 95 7.20 1.94 10.11
N LEU A 96 8.24 2.74 10.37
CA LEU A 96 8.85 3.61 9.36
C LEU A 96 9.51 2.82 8.21
N THR A 97 9.59 3.46 7.04
CA THR A 97 10.46 3.03 5.95
C THR A 97 11.82 3.72 6.09
N GLY A 98 12.85 2.95 6.42
CA GLY A 98 14.20 3.48 6.63
C GLY A 98 15.20 2.38 6.93
N ALA A 99 16.47 2.75 7.10
CA ALA A 99 17.57 1.87 7.48
C ALA A 99 17.70 0.58 6.63
N ALA A 100 17.27 0.61 5.37
CA ALA A 100 17.24 -0.55 4.46
C ALA A 100 16.40 -1.75 4.96
N LEU A 101 15.46 -1.54 5.89
CA LEU A 101 14.69 -2.61 6.54
C LEU A 101 13.46 -3.06 5.77
N THR A 102 13.12 -2.43 4.64
CA THR A 102 11.90 -2.74 3.87
C THR A 102 11.84 -4.22 3.47
N ILE A 103 12.92 -4.78 2.93
CA ILE A 103 12.96 -6.21 2.56
C ILE A 103 13.21 -7.08 3.78
N GLN A 104 14.18 -6.71 4.63
CA GLN A 104 14.59 -7.54 5.76
C GLN A 104 13.46 -7.73 6.79
N GLN A 105 12.75 -6.67 7.17
CA GLN A 105 11.62 -6.74 8.10
C GLN A 105 10.29 -6.84 7.36
N GLY A 106 9.97 -5.85 6.53
CA GLY A 106 8.69 -5.80 5.84
C GLY A 106 8.45 -6.98 4.91
N GLY A 107 9.50 -7.40 4.19
CA GLY A 107 9.46 -8.58 3.34
C GLY A 107 9.32 -9.89 4.12
N SER A 108 9.95 -10.00 5.29
CA SER A 108 9.81 -11.19 6.16
C SER A 108 8.38 -11.32 6.73
N GLU A 109 7.77 -10.22 7.18
CA GLU A 109 6.38 -10.22 7.64
C GLU A 109 5.42 -10.59 6.49
N LEU A 110 5.60 -9.97 5.31
CA LEU A 110 4.82 -10.28 4.12
C LEU A 110 4.95 -11.75 3.72
N ARG A 111 6.16 -12.29 3.80
CA ARG A 111 6.45 -13.69 3.49
C ARG A 111 5.66 -14.64 4.36
N ILE A 112 5.60 -14.39 5.67
CA ILE A 112 4.81 -15.19 6.62
C ILE A 112 3.31 -15.07 6.29
N ALA A 113 2.80 -13.88 6.04
CA ALA A 113 1.39 -13.67 5.71
C ALA A 113 0.98 -14.40 4.42
N THR A 114 1.79 -14.30 3.37
CA THR A 114 1.51 -14.97 2.09
C THR A 114 1.66 -16.49 2.16
N ALA A 115 2.60 -17.01 2.95
CA ALA A 115 2.70 -18.43 3.25
C ALA A 115 1.49 -18.95 4.03
N SER A 116 1.00 -18.16 5.01
CA SER A 116 -0.24 -18.47 5.75
C SER A 116 -1.45 -18.56 4.82
N ALA A 117 -1.57 -17.61 3.88
CA ALA A 117 -2.63 -17.63 2.89
C ALA A 117 -2.57 -18.86 2.00
N ARG A 118 -1.38 -19.19 1.49
CA ARG A 118 -1.20 -20.42 0.69
C ARG A 118 -1.61 -21.66 1.46
N ALA A 119 -1.15 -21.81 2.70
CA ALA A 119 -1.48 -22.96 3.55
C ALA A 119 -2.98 -23.10 3.75
N ALA A 120 -3.66 -22.03 4.12
CA ALA A 120 -5.12 -22.02 4.34
C ALA A 120 -5.91 -22.36 3.07
N LEU A 121 -5.47 -21.87 1.90
CA LEU A 121 -6.11 -22.18 0.62
C LEU A 121 -5.92 -23.67 0.23
N ILE A 122 -4.75 -24.21 0.47
CA ILE A 122 -4.49 -25.65 0.25
C ILE A 122 -5.35 -26.50 1.19
N GLU A 123 -5.42 -26.14 2.48
CA GLU A 123 -6.27 -26.84 3.47
C GLU A 123 -7.74 -26.80 3.05
N ARG A 124 -8.22 -25.67 2.54
CA ARG A 124 -9.61 -25.54 2.07
C ARG A 124 -9.88 -26.44 0.86
N ALA A 125 -8.93 -26.57 -0.06
CA ALA A 125 -9.03 -27.51 -1.17
C ALA A 125 -9.03 -28.97 -0.68
N ALA A 126 -8.15 -29.30 0.28
CA ALA A 126 -8.07 -30.61 0.90
C ALA A 126 -9.38 -31.02 1.57
N GLN A 127 -9.98 -30.09 2.34
CA GLN A 127 -11.29 -30.30 2.96
C GLN A 127 -12.41 -30.49 1.92
N LYS A 128 -12.41 -29.64 0.87
CA LYS A 128 -13.41 -29.74 -0.21
C LYS A 128 -13.35 -31.07 -0.94
N TRP A 129 -12.18 -31.60 -1.15
CA TRP A 129 -11.95 -32.85 -1.90
C TRP A 129 -11.79 -34.07 -1.00
N GLN A 130 -11.72 -33.90 0.32
CA GLN A 130 -11.51 -34.95 1.30
C GLN A 130 -10.22 -35.76 1.06
N VAL A 131 -9.14 -35.04 0.68
CA VAL A 131 -7.82 -35.61 0.44
C VAL A 131 -6.79 -35.01 1.40
N PRO A 132 -5.66 -35.71 1.67
CA PRO A 132 -4.58 -35.15 2.48
C PRO A 132 -3.96 -33.91 1.82
N VAL A 133 -3.59 -32.90 2.62
CA VAL A 133 -2.88 -31.68 2.16
C VAL A 133 -1.58 -32.04 1.40
N THR A 134 -0.89 -33.12 1.82
CA THR A 134 0.36 -33.60 1.19
C THR A 134 0.18 -34.10 -0.24
N GLN A 135 -1.05 -34.39 -0.65
CA GLN A 135 -1.38 -34.80 -2.02
C GLN A 135 -1.55 -33.62 -2.96
N LEU A 136 -1.70 -32.41 -2.38
CA LEU A 136 -1.99 -31.21 -3.14
C LEU A 136 -0.72 -30.40 -3.45
N LYS A 137 -0.68 -29.82 -4.63
CA LYS A 137 0.35 -28.85 -5.05
C LYS A 137 -0.31 -27.61 -5.62
N VAL A 138 0.43 -26.49 -5.61
CA VAL A 138 -0.03 -25.23 -6.22
C VAL A 138 0.87 -24.89 -7.38
N ILE A 139 0.26 -24.57 -8.50
CA ILE A 139 0.94 -24.06 -9.69
C ILE A 139 0.11 -22.88 -10.20
N ASP A 140 0.72 -21.71 -10.35
CA ASP A 140 0.11 -20.49 -10.88
C ASP A 140 -1.21 -20.08 -10.17
N GLY A 141 -1.26 -20.26 -8.83
CA GLY A 141 -2.45 -19.94 -8.03
C GLY A 141 -3.61 -20.93 -8.20
N VAL A 142 -3.32 -22.11 -8.76
CA VAL A 142 -4.26 -23.20 -8.90
C VAL A 142 -3.82 -24.37 -8.03
N VAL A 143 -4.69 -24.82 -7.13
CA VAL A 143 -4.48 -26.03 -6.34
C VAL A 143 -4.84 -27.23 -7.21
N ILE A 144 -3.94 -28.22 -7.26
CA ILE A 144 -4.07 -29.40 -8.10
C ILE A 144 -3.86 -30.65 -7.23
N ASP A 145 -4.72 -31.62 -7.36
CA ASP A 145 -4.53 -32.94 -6.78
C ASP A 145 -3.47 -33.73 -7.58
N SER A 146 -2.38 -34.11 -6.96
CA SER A 146 -1.29 -34.83 -7.60
C SER A 146 -1.66 -36.26 -8.02
N ALA A 147 -2.64 -36.88 -7.34
CA ALA A 147 -3.16 -38.19 -7.69
C ALA A 147 -4.22 -38.13 -8.81
N ASN A 148 -4.92 -36.99 -8.94
CA ASN A 148 -5.91 -36.74 -9.99
C ASN A 148 -5.74 -35.33 -10.58
N PRO A 149 -4.84 -35.12 -11.55
CA PRO A 149 -4.54 -33.79 -12.10
C PRO A 149 -5.70 -33.07 -12.80
N GLN A 150 -6.78 -33.77 -13.11
CA GLN A 150 -8.01 -33.15 -13.60
C GLN A 150 -8.77 -32.42 -12.49
N GLN A 151 -8.54 -32.80 -11.24
CA GLN A 151 -9.10 -32.17 -10.07
C GLN A 151 -8.26 -30.96 -9.69
N LYS A 152 -8.69 -29.78 -10.09
CA LYS A 152 -8.00 -28.50 -9.88
C LYS A 152 -8.98 -27.39 -9.57
N ILE A 153 -8.55 -26.41 -8.80
CA ILE A 153 -9.34 -25.24 -8.41
C ILE A 153 -8.44 -24.04 -8.19
N SER A 154 -8.82 -22.88 -8.69
CA SER A 154 -8.09 -21.63 -8.48
C SER A 154 -8.30 -21.07 -7.08
N TYR A 155 -7.39 -20.20 -6.62
CA TYR A 155 -7.55 -19.48 -5.36
C TYR A 155 -8.82 -18.62 -5.37
N GLY A 156 -9.10 -17.93 -6.48
CA GLY A 156 -10.29 -17.10 -6.63
C GLY A 156 -11.60 -17.89 -6.49
N GLU A 157 -11.65 -19.12 -6.97
CA GLU A 157 -12.80 -20.02 -6.78
C GLU A 157 -12.89 -20.55 -5.34
N LEU A 158 -11.74 -20.82 -4.70
CA LEU A 158 -11.70 -21.30 -3.31
C LEU A 158 -12.18 -20.25 -2.31
N ILE A 159 -11.86 -18.98 -2.53
CA ILE A 159 -12.26 -17.91 -1.63
C ILE A 159 -13.78 -17.74 -1.59
N GLY A 160 -14.46 -17.88 -2.71
CA GLY A 160 -15.92 -17.82 -2.77
C GLY A 160 -16.49 -16.52 -2.23
N LYS A 161 -17.22 -16.58 -1.10
CA LYS A 161 -17.78 -15.40 -0.40
C LYS A 161 -16.79 -14.75 0.57
N GLY A 162 -15.54 -15.20 0.60
CA GLY A 162 -14.54 -14.79 1.58
C GLY A 162 -14.61 -15.60 2.88
N PHE A 163 -13.58 -15.50 3.66
CA PHE A 163 -13.48 -16.07 5.00
C PHE A 163 -12.38 -15.33 5.77
N GLU A 164 -12.59 -15.18 7.06
CA GLU A 164 -11.62 -14.55 7.93
C GLU A 164 -10.53 -15.54 8.29
N LEU A 165 -9.30 -15.13 8.13
CA LEU A 165 -8.12 -15.90 8.50
C LEU A 165 -7.16 -15.04 9.32
N LYS A 166 -6.45 -15.69 10.23
CA LYS A 166 -5.32 -15.10 10.92
C LYS A 166 -4.00 -15.51 10.27
N VAL A 167 -3.02 -14.63 10.41
CA VAL A 167 -1.63 -14.95 10.04
C VAL A 167 -1.11 -16.01 11.00
N ASP A 168 -0.65 -17.13 10.48
CA ASP A 168 0.06 -18.13 11.26
C ASP A 168 1.57 -17.81 11.27
N PRO A 169 2.15 -17.40 12.40
CA PRO A 169 3.58 -17.09 12.49
C PRO A 169 4.48 -18.32 12.27
N LYS A 170 3.91 -19.52 12.29
CA LYS A 170 4.60 -20.79 12.03
C LYS A 170 4.32 -21.34 10.64
N ALA A 171 3.68 -20.59 9.77
CA ALA A 171 3.40 -21.02 8.41
C ALA A 171 4.68 -21.49 7.70
N LYS A 172 4.62 -22.66 7.05
CA LYS A 172 5.76 -23.22 6.35
C LYS A 172 6.13 -22.38 5.14
N LEU A 173 7.27 -21.72 5.20
CA LEU A 173 7.85 -20.96 4.11
C LEU A 173 8.41 -21.90 3.03
N LYS A 174 8.45 -21.47 1.77
CA LYS A 174 9.16 -22.19 0.72
C LYS A 174 10.66 -22.24 1.00
N SER A 175 11.30 -23.34 0.64
CA SER A 175 12.76 -23.42 0.63
C SER A 175 13.33 -22.53 -0.48
N HIS A 176 14.51 -21.95 -0.27
CA HIS A 176 15.22 -21.22 -1.32
C HIS A 176 15.54 -22.09 -2.55
N THR A 177 15.62 -23.41 -2.38
CA THR A 177 15.79 -24.37 -3.49
C THR A 177 14.56 -24.48 -4.39
N ASP A 178 13.39 -24.06 -3.90
CA ASP A 178 12.11 -24.18 -4.59
C ASP A 178 11.65 -22.83 -5.20
N TYR A 179 12.54 -21.81 -5.17
CA TYR A 179 12.21 -20.50 -5.71
C TYR A 179 12.17 -20.51 -7.24
N ALA A 180 11.08 -19.96 -7.77
CA ALA A 180 10.86 -19.82 -9.20
C ALA A 180 10.77 -18.35 -9.64
N VAL A 181 10.43 -17.44 -8.72
CA VAL A 181 10.22 -16.01 -8.98
C VAL A 181 11.30 -15.17 -8.30
N VAL A 182 11.59 -15.42 -7.03
CA VAL A 182 12.67 -14.75 -6.31
C VAL A 182 14.02 -15.19 -6.87
N GLY A 183 14.88 -14.23 -7.16
CA GLY A 183 16.17 -14.47 -7.81
C GLY A 183 16.13 -14.32 -9.35
N GLN A 184 14.94 -14.21 -9.94
CA GLN A 184 14.82 -13.89 -11.36
C GLN A 184 14.96 -12.38 -11.60
N SER A 185 15.54 -12.03 -12.75
CA SER A 185 15.63 -10.64 -13.19
C SER A 185 14.28 -10.19 -13.73
N ILE A 186 13.51 -9.48 -12.91
CA ILE A 186 12.22 -8.90 -13.30
C ILE A 186 12.38 -7.39 -13.44
N PRO A 187 11.96 -6.80 -14.57
CA PRO A 187 11.98 -5.35 -14.75
C PRO A 187 11.17 -4.65 -13.65
N ARG A 188 11.67 -3.52 -13.17
CA ARG A 188 10.97 -2.72 -12.17
C ARG A 188 9.64 -2.22 -12.73
N VAL A 189 8.57 -2.45 -11.97
CA VAL A 189 7.18 -2.12 -12.38
C VAL A 189 6.91 -0.62 -12.43
N ASP A 190 7.69 0.19 -11.72
CA ASP A 190 7.51 1.64 -11.61
C ASP A 190 8.24 2.45 -12.71
N ILE A 191 9.22 1.86 -13.38
CA ILE A 191 10.05 2.58 -14.37
C ILE A 191 9.26 3.03 -15.60
N PRO A 192 8.41 2.20 -16.23
CA PRO A 192 7.68 2.64 -17.43
C PRO A 192 6.90 3.95 -17.20
N ALA A 193 6.09 4.01 -16.15
CA ALA A 193 5.30 5.20 -15.84
C ALA A 193 6.18 6.43 -15.49
N LYS A 194 7.37 6.20 -14.88
CA LYS A 194 8.30 7.29 -14.56
C LYS A 194 8.97 7.90 -15.79
N VAL A 195 9.32 7.10 -16.77
CA VAL A 195 9.98 7.61 -18.00
C VAL A 195 9.00 8.19 -18.99
N THR A 196 7.71 7.84 -18.90
CA THR A 196 6.62 8.43 -19.71
C THR A 196 5.93 9.61 -19.04
N ALA A 197 6.39 10.02 -17.85
CA ALA A 197 5.75 11.07 -17.02
C ALA A 197 4.31 10.76 -16.59
N GLU A 198 3.91 9.50 -16.60
CA GLU A 198 2.60 9.03 -16.12
C GLU A 198 2.58 8.74 -14.62
N HIS A 199 3.76 8.63 -13.99
CA HIS A 199 3.89 8.37 -12.55
C HIS A 199 3.55 9.64 -11.76
N PRO A 200 2.47 9.65 -10.94
CA PRO A 200 2.11 10.82 -10.18
C PRO A 200 3.03 10.99 -8.96
N TYR A 201 3.77 12.07 -8.90
CA TYR A 201 4.46 12.51 -7.69
C TYR A 201 3.56 13.43 -6.87
N VAL A 202 3.88 13.63 -5.59
CA VAL A 202 3.12 14.52 -4.71
C VAL A 202 2.95 15.93 -5.29
N HIS A 203 3.97 16.43 -6.01
CA HIS A 203 3.93 17.74 -6.68
C HIS A 203 2.94 17.80 -7.85
N ASP A 204 2.61 16.66 -8.45
CA ASP A 204 1.73 16.58 -9.62
C ASP A 204 0.28 16.37 -9.22
N PHE A 205 0.03 16.14 -7.92
CA PHE A 205 -1.31 15.82 -7.41
C PHE A 205 -2.22 17.05 -7.48
N LYS A 206 -3.41 16.86 -8.04
CA LYS A 206 -4.42 17.93 -8.20
C LYS A 206 -5.75 17.47 -7.66
N LEU A 207 -6.36 18.30 -6.81
CA LEU A 207 -7.71 18.11 -6.29
C LEU A 207 -8.62 19.24 -6.77
N PRO A 208 -9.91 18.98 -6.97
CA PRO A 208 -10.88 20.05 -7.22
C PRO A 208 -10.84 21.08 -6.08
N GLY A 209 -10.69 22.36 -6.42
CA GLY A 209 -10.59 23.45 -5.44
C GLY A 209 -9.27 23.51 -4.65
N MET A 210 -8.25 22.75 -5.05
CA MET A 210 -6.94 22.82 -4.41
C MET A 210 -6.32 24.20 -4.58
N LEU A 211 -5.86 24.77 -3.46
CA LEU A 211 -5.13 26.03 -3.44
C LEU A 211 -3.62 25.77 -3.38
N HIS A 212 -2.85 26.68 -3.91
CA HIS A 212 -1.40 26.68 -3.85
C HIS A 212 -0.90 27.72 -2.85
N ALA A 213 0.10 27.34 -2.07
CA ALA A 213 0.71 28.26 -1.12
C ALA A 213 2.22 28.36 -1.35
N ARG A 214 2.75 29.56 -1.28
CA ARG A 214 4.19 29.81 -1.31
C ARG A 214 4.65 30.40 0.00
N VAL A 215 5.53 29.69 0.68
CA VAL A 215 6.17 30.21 1.91
C VAL A 215 7.21 31.26 1.52
N ILE A 216 7.15 32.41 2.16
CA ILE A 216 8.13 33.50 2.03
C ILE A 216 9.14 33.32 3.14
N ARG A 217 10.40 33.14 2.77
CA ARG A 217 11.49 32.88 3.71
C ARG A 217 12.55 33.97 3.60
N SER A 218 13.11 34.35 4.75
CA SER A 218 14.31 35.16 4.78
C SER A 218 15.50 34.39 4.18
N THR A 219 16.43 35.12 3.57
CA THR A 219 17.74 34.60 3.16
C THR A 219 18.72 34.49 4.33
N GLN A 220 18.40 35.07 5.49
CA GLN A 220 19.25 35.06 6.70
C GLN A 220 18.64 34.17 7.77
N ILE A 221 19.47 33.33 8.35
CA ILE A 221 19.11 32.48 9.51
C ILE A 221 18.84 33.35 10.71
N GLY A 222 17.73 33.08 11.43
CA GLY A 222 17.36 33.80 12.64
C GLY A 222 16.69 35.17 12.39
N ALA A 223 16.43 35.55 11.13
CA ALA A 223 15.70 36.76 10.85
C ALA A 223 14.24 36.64 11.26
N THR A 224 13.69 37.75 11.79
CA THR A 224 12.29 37.87 12.18
C THR A 224 11.53 38.79 11.22
N ILE A 225 10.21 38.64 11.14
CA ILE A 225 9.34 39.46 10.28
C ILE A 225 8.95 40.71 11.06
N ALA A 226 9.52 41.85 10.70
CA ALA A 226 9.14 43.15 11.27
C ALA A 226 7.75 43.60 10.79
N SER A 227 7.53 43.62 9.48
CA SER A 227 6.27 44.01 8.89
C SER A 227 5.98 43.27 7.59
N VAL A 228 4.73 43.24 7.17
CA VAL A 228 4.27 42.65 5.90
C VAL A 228 3.41 43.66 5.18
N ASP A 229 3.77 43.98 3.95
CA ASP A 229 2.93 44.77 3.03
C ASP A 229 2.47 43.83 1.88
N ASP A 230 1.22 43.43 1.90
CA ASP A 230 0.61 42.54 0.90
C ASP A 230 -0.30 43.26 -0.10
N ARG A 231 -0.31 44.60 -0.09
CA ARG A 231 -1.18 45.41 -1.01
C ARG A 231 -0.91 45.08 -2.48
N GLY A 232 0.33 44.80 -2.85
CA GLY A 232 0.69 44.36 -4.19
C GLY A 232 0.16 42.97 -4.52
N ALA A 233 0.30 42.01 -3.60
CA ALA A 233 -0.16 40.64 -3.78
C ALA A 233 -1.70 40.57 -3.93
N ARG A 234 -2.46 41.38 -3.18
CA ARG A 234 -3.92 41.43 -3.23
C ARG A 234 -4.49 41.87 -4.61
N LYS A 235 -3.67 42.53 -5.44
CA LYS A 235 -4.05 42.92 -6.80
C LYS A 235 -3.81 41.82 -7.84
N VAL A 236 -3.12 40.77 -7.51
CA VAL A 236 -2.83 39.67 -8.44
C VAL A 236 -4.05 38.78 -8.57
N LYS A 237 -4.44 38.49 -9.81
CA LYS A 237 -5.55 37.57 -10.09
C LYS A 237 -5.24 36.19 -9.52
N GLY A 238 -6.15 35.62 -8.75
CA GLY A 238 -5.99 34.32 -8.09
C GLY A 238 -5.47 34.44 -6.65
N TYR A 239 -5.10 35.63 -6.16
CA TYR A 239 -4.78 35.82 -4.76
C TYR A 239 -5.98 35.45 -3.87
N VAL A 240 -5.72 34.59 -2.87
CA VAL A 240 -6.73 34.22 -1.87
C VAL A 240 -6.45 34.92 -0.55
N GLN A 241 -5.25 34.73 0.02
CA GLN A 241 -4.87 35.37 1.29
C GLN A 241 -3.37 35.36 1.54
N THR A 242 -2.92 36.26 2.44
CA THR A 242 -1.64 36.22 3.07
C THR A 242 -1.79 35.63 4.49
N VAL A 243 -1.03 34.59 4.79
CA VAL A 243 -1.03 33.93 6.11
C VAL A 243 0.23 34.32 6.85
N ARG A 244 0.09 34.89 8.06
CA ARG A 244 1.20 35.15 8.96
C ARG A 244 0.95 34.52 10.33
N GLN A 245 1.92 33.80 10.83
CA GLN A 245 1.91 33.22 12.19
C GLN A 245 3.31 33.35 12.79
N GLY A 246 3.51 34.37 13.65
CA GLY A 246 4.84 34.72 14.12
C GLY A 246 5.74 35.12 12.94
N ASP A 247 6.84 34.37 12.78
CA ASP A 247 7.80 34.52 11.68
C ASP A 247 7.52 33.59 10.47
N PHE A 248 6.41 32.87 10.49
CA PHE A 248 5.92 32.15 9.31
C PHE A 248 5.08 33.11 8.45
N LEU A 249 5.41 33.16 7.16
CA LEU A 249 4.68 33.95 6.17
C LEU A 249 4.45 33.11 4.91
N ALA A 250 3.22 33.10 4.42
CA ALA A 250 2.89 32.46 3.15
C ALA A 250 1.84 33.27 2.36
N VAL A 251 1.87 33.16 1.06
CA VAL A 251 0.82 33.66 0.16
C VAL A 251 0.10 32.47 -0.44
N VAL A 252 -1.22 32.53 -0.46
CA VAL A 252 -2.12 31.48 -0.97
C VAL A 252 -2.85 31.99 -2.20
N CYS A 253 -2.90 31.18 -3.26
CA CYS A 253 -3.56 31.47 -4.54
C CYS A 253 -4.23 30.22 -5.14
#